data_8d2d5f64a7f4be47e46d26d8427635ae
#
_entry.id   8d2d5f64a7f4be47e46d26d8427635ae
#
_cell.length_a   1.000
_cell.length_b   1.000
_cell.length_c   1.000
_cell.angle_alpha   90.00
_cell.angle_beta   90.00
_cell.angle_gamma   90.00
#
_symmetry.space_group_name_H-M   'P 1'
#
loop_
_entity.id
_entity.type
_entity.pdbx_description
1 polymer ?
#
loop_
_entity_poly.entity_id
_entity_poly.type
_entity_poly.pdbx_seq_one_letter_code
_entity_poly.pdbx_strand_id
1 'polypeptide(L)'
;MCGRFVLFTESLLDEVGQWESVTEVHAPEGLPPARYNIAPTQQIAIVRVEESVARVEPARWGLIPHWKKDLDGPPLFNARAETVASKPSFRDAFKAQRCVIPLDGYYEWKADEDSAGSGKGKLKKQPYYVTGPEGMLWAAGLWATGMDRLSATMVTTAATEEMEWLHHRLPKFLTSEEIGPWLAGEELLEPSSVRGFAAQPADPAVGNVRNDYAELIDASSATLF
;
A
#
# COMPACT_ATOMS: atom_id res chain seq x y z
N MET A 1 -6.44 -5.25 7.11
CA MET A 1 -5.68 -4.01 6.76
C MET A 1 -4.48 -4.41 5.95
N CYS A 2 -4.31 -3.80 4.77
CA CYS A 2 -3.18 -4.09 3.90
C CYS A 2 -1.84 -3.96 4.68
N GLY A 3 -1.15 -5.04 4.86
CA GLY A 3 0.14 -5.13 5.55
C GLY A 3 1.18 -5.88 4.71
N ARG A 4 0.87 -6.14 3.45
CA ARG A 4 1.74 -6.85 2.53
C ARG A 4 1.36 -6.52 1.09
N PHE A 5 2.35 -6.15 0.25
CA PHE A 5 2.10 -5.87 -1.16
C PHE A 5 3.30 -6.25 -2.04
N VAL A 6 3.13 -6.15 -3.33
CA VAL A 6 4.14 -6.44 -4.34
C VAL A 6 4.37 -5.22 -5.23
N LEU A 7 5.61 -5.06 -5.70
CA LEU A 7 5.99 -4.09 -6.72
C LEU A 7 7.12 -4.70 -7.55
N PHE A 8 6.82 -5.01 -8.79
CA PHE A 8 7.77 -5.62 -9.73
C PHE A 8 7.75 -5.00 -11.14
N THR A 9 6.79 -4.11 -11.40
CA THR A 9 6.65 -3.46 -12.71
C THR A 9 7.88 -2.62 -13.05
N GLU A 10 8.49 -2.90 -14.19
CA GLU A 10 9.67 -2.17 -14.70
C GLU A 10 9.30 -0.82 -15.32
N SER A 11 8.05 -0.66 -15.80
CA SER A 11 7.55 0.57 -16.45
C SER A 11 7.11 1.67 -15.49
N LEU A 12 7.45 1.59 -14.21
CA LEU A 12 7.00 2.55 -13.18
C LEU A 12 7.21 4.02 -13.57
N LEU A 13 8.36 4.36 -14.15
CA LEU A 13 8.65 5.75 -14.55
C LEU A 13 7.78 6.19 -15.74
N ASP A 14 7.55 5.30 -16.69
CA ASP A 14 6.70 5.57 -17.85
C ASP A 14 5.25 5.78 -17.42
N GLU A 15 4.76 4.97 -16.50
CA GLU A 15 3.42 5.09 -15.91
C GLU A 15 3.24 6.43 -15.17
N VAL A 16 4.22 6.81 -14.34
CA VAL A 16 4.21 8.11 -13.63
C VAL A 16 4.29 9.28 -14.62
N GLY A 17 5.05 9.12 -15.70
CA GLY A 17 5.18 10.12 -16.75
C GLY A 17 3.89 10.40 -17.53
N GLN A 18 2.90 9.53 -17.43
CA GLN A 18 1.58 9.71 -18.07
C GLN A 18 0.61 10.55 -17.22
N TRP A 19 0.94 10.86 -15.97
CA TRP A 19 0.07 11.68 -15.13
C TRP A 19 -0.01 13.12 -15.65
N GLU A 20 -1.21 13.65 -15.81
CA GLU A 20 -1.44 15.00 -16.35
C GLU A 20 -0.70 16.11 -15.58
N SER A 21 -0.47 15.91 -14.28
CA SER A 21 0.22 16.86 -13.41
C SER A 21 1.74 16.79 -13.51
N VAL A 22 2.30 15.87 -14.31
CA VAL A 22 3.74 15.58 -14.36
C VAL A 22 4.31 15.93 -15.73
N THR A 23 5.38 16.70 -15.72
CA THR A 23 6.15 17.05 -16.94
C THR A 23 7.53 16.38 -16.97
N GLU A 24 8.04 15.97 -15.84
CA GLU A 24 9.36 15.34 -15.69
C GLU A 24 9.34 14.30 -14.57
N VAL A 25 10.05 13.18 -14.75
CA VAL A 25 10.13 12.10 -13.76
C VAL A 25 11.58 11.79 -13.42
N HIS A 26 11.90 11.77 -12.13
CA HIS A 26 13.21 11.44 -11.62
C HIS A 26 13.16 10.25 -10.65
N ALA A 27 14.17 9.40 -10.71
CA ALA A 27 14.45 8.38 -9.72
C ALA A 27 15.92 8.52 -9.26
N PRO A 28 16.22 9.48 -8.36
CA PRO A 28 17.61 9.83 -8.03
C PRO A 28 18.40 8.68 -7.39
N GLU A 29 17.72 7.76 -6.73
CA GLU A 29 18.32 6.56 -6.12
C GLU A 29 18.11 5.29 -6.96
N GLY A 30 17.62 5.45 -8.19
CA GLY A 30 17.23 4.35 -9.08
C GLY A 30 15.85 3.78 -8.72
N LEU A 31 15.40 2.83 -9.53
CA LEU A 31 14.16 2.10 -9.25
C LEU A 31 14.39 1.03 -8.18
N PRO A 32 13.39 0.79 -7.32
CA PRO A 32 13.46 -0.34 -6.40
C PRO A 32 13.53 -1.66 -7.18
N PRO A 33 14.23 -2.67 -6.67
CA PRO A 33 14.21 -3.99 -7.27
C PRO A 33 12.78 -4.59 -7.19
N ALA A 34 12.50 -5.52 -8.09
CA ALA A 34 11.24 -6.28 -8.03
C ALA A 34 11.09 -6.99 -6.68
N ARG A 35 9.94 -6.82 -6.05
CA ARG A 35 9.62 -7.37 -4.73
C ARG A 35 8.22 -7.97 -4.74
N TYR A 36 8.11 -9.18 -4.22
CA TYR A 36 6.88 -9.97 -4.22
C TYR A 36 6.29 -10.16 -2.82
N ASN A 37 6.91 -9.57 -1.79
CA ASN A 37 6.47 -9.72 -0.41
C ASN A 37 6.93 -8.58 0.50
N ILE A 38 6.57 -7.36 0.15
CA ILE A 38 6.93 -6.15 0.89
C ILE A 38 6.10 -6.05 2.18
N ALA A 39 6.77 -5.89 3.32
CA ALA A 39 6.16 -5.82 4.64
C ALA A 39 6.42 -4.47 5.35
N PRO A 40 5.61 -4.09 6.36
CA PRO A 40 5.87 -2.91 7.17
C PRO A 40 7.30 -2.86 7.70
N THR A 41 7.84 -1.66 7.79
CA THR A 41 9.22 -1.30 8.17
C THR A 41 10.28 -1.47 7.09
N GLN A 42 9.95 -2.15 6.00
CA GLN A 42 10.83 -2.26 4.83
C GLN A 42 10.77 -0.99 3.95
N GLN A 43 11.70 -0.87 3.03
CA GLN A 43 11.68 0.18 2.00
C GLN A 43 10.60 -0.11 0.96
N ILE A 44 9.91 0.94 0.54
CA ILE A 44 8.92 0.98 -0.53
C ILE A 44 9.22 2.14 -1.47
N ALA A 45 8.75 2.08 -2.70
CA ALA A 45 8.71 3.26 -3.56
C ALA A 45 7.55 4.18 -3.15
N ILE A 46 7.81 5.48 -3.18
CA ILE A 46 6.77 6.51 -3.15
C ILE A 46 6.98 7.48 -4.29
N VAL A 47 5.90 8.05 -4.79
CA VAL A 47 5.95 9.12 -5.79
C VAL A 47 5.47 10.41 -5.13
N ARG A 48 6.33 11.42 -5.16
CA ARG A 48 6.02 12.80 -4.74
C ARG A 48 6.09 13.71 -5.95
N VAL A 49 5.26 14.72 -6.01
CA VAL A 49 5.28 15.71 -7.10
C VAL A 49 5.44 17.09 -6.50
N GLU A 50 6.39 17.85 -7.03
CA GLU A 50 6.64 19.25 -6.69
C GLU A 50 6.91 20.03 -7.98
N GLU A 51 6.21 21.12 -8.21
CA GLU A 51 6.34 21.93 -9.44
C GLU A 51 6.26 21.13 -10.74
N SER A 52 5.35 20.15 -10.79
CA SER A 52 5.16 19.20 -11.92
C SER A 52 6.33 18.22 -12.17
N VAL A 53 7.30 18.16 -11.28
CA VAL A 53 8.38 17.17 -11.30
C VAL A 53 8.03 16.03 -10.34
N ALA A 54 7.88 14.83 -10.88
CA ALA A 54 7.69 13.62 -10.08
C ALA A 54 9.03 13.05 -9.62
N ARG A 55 9.10 12.66 -8.35
CA ARG A 55 10.25 11.95 -7.76
C ARG A 55 9.81 10.60 -7.25
N VAL A 56 10.38 9.55 -7.81
CA VAL A 56 10.25 8.18 -7.30
C VAL A 56 11.40 7.94 -6.34
N GLU A 57 11.08 7.77 -5.06
CA GLU A 57 12.08 7.71 -3.99
C GLU A 57 11.82 6.54 -3.04
N PRO A 58 12.86 5.91 -2.49
CA PRO A 58 12.71 4.90 -1.46
C PRO A 58 12.33 5.56 -0.13
N ALA A 59 11.29 5.04 0.50
CA ALA A 59 10.83 5.46 1.83
C ALA A 59 10.62 4.25 2.74
N ARG A 60 10.79 4.41 4.04
CA ARG A 60 10.43 3.38 5.01
C ARG A 60 8.90 3.26 5.12
N TRP A 61 8.35 2.08 4.97
CA TRP A 61 6.92 1.86 5.20
C TRP A 61 6.60 1.81 6.69
N GLY A 62 6.07 2.89 7.17
CA GLY A 62 5.76 3.17 8.58
C GLY A 62 6.22 4.58 8.93
N LEU A 63 5.26 5.52 8.87
CA LEU A 63 5.50 6.95 9.03
C LEU A 63 6.25 7.27 10.32
N ILE A 64 7.25 8.09 10.21
CA ILE A 64 7.98 8.65 11.36
C ILE A 64 7.69 10.15 11.38
N PRO A 65 6.73 10.61 12.20
CA PRO A 65 6.47 12.04 12.32
C PRO A 65 7.73 12.80 12.79
N HIS A 66 7.89 14.05 12.35
CA HIS A 66 9.08 14.87 12.62
C HIS A 66 9.42 15.02 14.12
N TRP A 67 8.41 14.96 14.99
CA TRP A 67 8.55 15.07 16.44
C TRP A 67 8.95 13.76 17.15
N LYS A 68 8.89 12.61 16.45
CA LYS A 68 9.21 11.31 17.04
C LYS A 68 10.71 11.13 17.19
N LYS A 69 11.15 10.69 18.37
CA LYS A 69 12.57 10.57 18.74
C LYS A 69 13.12 9.14 18.76
N ASP A 70 12.23 8.15 18.63
CA ASP A 70 12.56 6.73 18.66
C ASP A 70 11.62 5.96 17.71
N LEU A 71 11.86 4.67 17.52
CA LEU A 71 11.02 3.77 16.74
C LEU A 71 10.16 2.84 17.62
N ASP A 72 10.02 3.17 18.89
CA ASP A 72 9.25 2.36 19.82
C ASP A 72 7.76 2.35 19.47
N GLY A 73 7.14 1.21 19.76
CA GLY A 73 5.73 0.96 19.46
C GLY A 73 5.48 0.41 18.06
N PRO A 74 4.22 0.15 17.73
CA PRO A 74 3.86 -0.41 16.43
C PRO A 74 4.13 0.58 15.29
N PRO A 75 4.63 0.11 14.14
CA PRO A 75 4.88 0.98 12.99
C PRO A 75 3.56 1.57 12.45
N LEU A 76 3.60 2.85 12.08
CA LEU A 76 2.46 3.58 11.54
C LEU A 76 2.38 3.38 10.01
N PHE A 77 2.17 2.13 9.57
CA PHE A 77 2.19 1.78 8.15
C PHE A 77 0.85 2.01 7.43
N ASN A 78 -0.26 2.15 8.19
CA ASN A 78 -1.57 2.52 7.66
C ASN A 78 -2.20 3.66 8.46
N ALA A 79 -2.81 4.62 7.77
CA ALA A 79 -3.57 5.73 8.32
C ALA A 79 -5.05 5.58 7.92
N ARG A 80 -5.96 5.57 8.90
CA ARG A 80 -7.39 5.49 8.61
C ARG A 80 -7.94 6.81 8.12
N ALA A 81 -8.66 6.82 7.00
CA ALA A 81 -9.29 8.01 6.42
C ALA A 81 -10.11 8.79 7.45
N GLU A 82 -10.88 8.09 8.29
CA GLU A 82 -11.79 8.68 9.28
C GLU A 82 -11.08 9.52 10.35
N THR A 83 -9.78 9.31 10.54
CA THR A 83 -9.02 9.97 11.62
C THR A 83 -7.72 10.62 11.14
N VAL A 84 -7.39 10.49 9.86
CA VAL A 84 -6.12 10.96 9.30
C VAL A 84 -5.90 12.45 9.48
N ALA A 85 -6.94 13.26 9.31
CA ALA A 85 -6.91 14.72 9.44
C ALA A 85 -6.76 15.21 10.90
N SER A 86 -7.12 14.39 11.89
CA SER A 86 -7.15 14.81 13.31
C SER A 86 -6.05 14.17 14.16
N LYS A 87 -5.62 12.95 13.80
CA LYS A 87 -4.68 12.18 14.61
C LYS A 87 -3.28 12.79 14.58
N PRO A 88 -2.65 13.09 15.76
CA PRO A 88 -1.35 13.78 15.81
C PRO A 88 -0.25 13.14 14.96
N SER A 89 -0.29 11.82 14.79
CA SER A 89 0.70 11.09 13.98
C SER A 89 0.59 11.36 12.47
N PHE A 90 -0.57 11.81 11.97
CA PHE A 90 -0.84 11.89 10.53
C PHE A 90 -1.28 13.27 10.06
N ARG A 91 -1.92 14.08 10.92
CA ARG A 91 -2.57 15.34 10.52
C ARG A 91 -1.64 16.32 9.80
N ASP A 92 -0.37 16.41 10.24
CA ASP A 92 0.59 17.35 9.64
C ASP A 92 1.00 16.87 8.24
N ALA A 93 1.26 15.57 8.09
CA ALA A 93 1.54 14.95 6.79
C ALA A 93 0.30 14.99 5.87
N PHE A 94 -0.90 14.76 6.41
CA PHE A 94 -2.14 14.86 5.65
C PHE A 94 -2.38 16.27 5.09
N LYS A 95 -1.98 17.28 5.82
CA LYS A 95 -2.14 18.69 5.40
C LYS A 95 -1.20 19.08 4.26
N ALA A 96 0.05 18.57 4.24
CA ALA A 96 1.09 19.12 3.38
C ALA A 96 2.06 18.09 2.75
N GLN A 97 1.97 16.82 3.08
CA GLN A 97 2.98 15.81 2.70
C GLN A 97 2.29 14.57 2.10
N ARG A 98 1.66 14.77 0.92
CA ARG A 98 0.98 13.72 0.18
C ARG A 98 1.92 13.04 -0.80
N CYS A 99 1.75 11.74 -0.97
CA CYS A 99 2.44 10.95 -1.98
C CYS A 99 1.51 9.88 -2.56
N VAL A 100 1.97 9.20 -3.57
CA VAL A 100 1.33 8.01 -4.12
C VAL A 100 2.25 6.83 -3.90
N ILE A 101 1.71 5.68 -3.51
CA ILE A 101 2.43 4.43 -3.32
C ILE A 101 2.05 3.48 -4.45
N PRO A 102 2.97 3.16 -5.38
CA PRO A 102 2.72 2.21 -6.46
C PRO A 102 2.76 0.77 -5.95
N LEU A 103 1.88 -0.08 -6.46
CA LEU A 103 1.87 -1.52 -6.20
C LEU A 103 1.25 -2.28 -7.37
N ASP A 104 1.78 -3.46 -7.70
CA ASP A 104 1.20 -4.36 -8.70
C ASP A 104 0.05 -5.19 -8.12
N GLY A 105 -0.03 -5.28 -6.80
CA GLY A 105 -1.08 -5.96 -6.06
C GLY A 105 -0.74 -6.05 -4.58
N TYR A 106 -1.66 -6.56 -3.80
CA TYR A 106 -1.46 -6.69 -2.35
C TYR A 106 -2.03 -8.00 -1.82
N TYR A 107 -1.57 -8.40 -0.63
CA TYR A 107 -2.11 -9.55 0.06
C TYR A 107 -3.00 -9.13 1.22
N GLU A 108 -4.10 -9.87 1.36
CA GLU A 108 -4.98 -9.77 2.52
C GLU A 108 -5.35 -11.18 3.00
N TRP A 109 -5.59 -11.33 4.30
CA TRP A 109 -5.82 -12.62 4.95
C TRP A 109 -7.27 -12.76 5.37
N LYS A 110 -8.00 -13.66 4.71
CA LYS A 110 -9.33 -14.05 5.12
C LYS A 110 -9.24 -14.99 6.34
N ALA A 111 -10.00 -14.67 7.38
CA ALA A 111 -10.17 -15.60 8.50
C ALA A 111 -11.01 -16.79 8.04
N ASP A 112 -10.57 -18.00 8.38
CA ASP A 112 -11.33 -19.23 8.10
C ASP A 112 -12.43 -19.39 9.18
N GLU A 113 -13.68 -19.12 8.81
CA GLU A 113 -14.84 -19.16 9.71
C GLU A 113 -15.12 -20.58 10.22
N ASP A 114 -14.80 -21.62 9.41
CA ASP A 114 -15.01 -23.03 9.76
C ASP A 114 -14.03 -23.52 10.86
N SER A 115 -12.94 -22.81 11.10
CA SER A 115 -11.98 -23.18 12.15
C SER A 115 -12.35 -22.70 13.56
N ALA A 116 -13.45 -21.98 13.72
CA ALA A 116 -13.93 -21.47 15.02
C ALA A 116 -14.45 -22.60 15.97
N GLY A 117 -14.67 -23.81 15.45
CA GLY A 117 -15.22 -24.95 16.19
C GLY A 117 -14.20 -25.92 16.83
N SER A 118 -12.92 -25.83 16.49
CA SER A 118 -11.87 -26.73 17.03
C SER A 118 -11.04 -26.01 18.10
N GLY A 119 -11.34 -26.26 19.35
CA GLY A 119 -10.77 -25.61 20.52
C GLY A 119 -9.24 -25.39 20.46
N LYS A 120 -8.78 -24.19 20.83
CA LYS A 120 -7.38 -23.78 21.09
C LYS A 120 -6.38 -23.74 19.92
N GLY A 121 -6.77 -23.86 18.65
CA GLY A 121 -5.90 -23.59 17.50
C GLY A 121 -5.98 -22.12 17.07
N LYS A 122 -4.85 -21.49 16.69
CA LYS A 122 -4.88 -20.24 15.93
C LYS A 122 -5.72 -20.46 14.68
N LEU A 123 -6.75 -19.63 14.46
CA LEU A 123 -7.51 -19.57 13.21
C LEU A 123 -6.53 -19.55 12.04
N LYS A 124 -6.57 -20.56 11.18
CA LYS A 124 -5.80 -20.54 9.93
C LYS A 124 -6.37 -19.41 9.09
N LYS A 125 -5.50 -18.57 8.57
CA LYS A 125 -5.88 -17.47 7.67
C LYS A 125 -5.37 -17.80 6.29
N GLN A 126 -6.27 -17.83 5.31
CA GLN A 126 -5.90 -17.99 3.90
C GLN A 126 -5.48 -16.63 3.34
N PRO A 127 -4.25 -16.47 2.85
CA PRO A 127 -3.87 -15.27 2.12
C PRO A 127 -4.53 -15.27 0.73
N TYR A 128 -4.93 -14.08 0.29
CA TYR A 128 -5.40 -13.81 -1.05
C TYR A 128 -4.51 -12.75 -1.67
N TYR A 129 -4.15 -12.94 -2.93
CA TYR A 129 -3.50 -11.93 -3.75
C TYR A 129 -4.55 -11.15 -4.51
N VAL A 130 -4.53 -9.83 -4.37
CA VAL A 130 -5.51 -8.92 -4.95
C VAL A 130 -4.83 -8.03 -5.96
N THR A 131 -5.41 -7.94 -7.16
CA THR A 131 -4.95 -7.10 -8.27
C THR A 131 -6.05 -6.17 -8.76
N GLY A 132 -5.68 -5.06 -9.37
CA GLY A 132 -6.60 -4.15 -10.06
C GLY A 132 -6.90 -4.60 -11.50
N PRO A 133 -7.89 -3.95 -12.15
CA PRO A 133 -8.30 -4.29 -13.51
C PRO A 133 -7.29 -3.85 -14.58
N GLU A 134 -6.49 -2.82 -14.34
CA GLU A 134 -5.66 -2.13 -15.33
C GLU A 134 -4.15 -2.21 -15.00
N GLY A 135 -3.72 -3.23 -14.28
CA GLY A 135 -2.32 -3.40 -13.91
C GLY A 135 -1.97 -2.70 -12.60
N MET A 136 -1.08 -1.69 -12.62
CA MET A 136 -0.58 -1.05 -11.42
C MET A 136 -1.67 -0.30 -10.64
N LEU A 137 -1.65 -0.46 -9.33
CA LEU A 137 -2.51 0.24 -8.39
C LEU A 137 -1.76 1.43 -7.78
N TRP A 138 -2.47 2.52 -7.57
CA TRP A 138 -1.96 3.76 -7.00
C TRP A 138 -2.61 4.02 -5.64
N ALA A 139 -1.94 3.69 -4.55
CA ALA A 139 -2.51 3.92 -3.23
C ALA A 139 -2.19 5.34 -2.73
N ALA A 140 -3.19 6.00 -2.16
CA ALA A 140 -3.02 7.26 -1.47
C ALA A 140 -2.06 7.09 -0.28
N GLY A 141 -1.01 7.89 -0.23
CA GLY A 141 0.02 7.86 0.79
C GLY A 141 0.28 9.22 1.42
N LEU A 142 0.85 9.16 2.61
CA LEU A 142 1.42 10.34 3.29
C LEU A 142 2.88 10.04 3.57
N TRP A 143 3.71 11.07 3.51
CA TRP A 143 5.14 10.94 3.84
C TRP A 143 5.56 11.92 4.94
N ALA A 144 6.67 11.65 5.56
CA ALA A 144 7.33 12.54 6.50
C ALA A 144 8.81 12.24 6.57
N THR A 145 9.60 13.26 6.92
CA THR A 145 10.99 13.07 7.34
C THR A 145 11.06 13.18 8.86
N GLY A 146 11.39 12.07 9.51
CA GLY A 146 11.62 12.00 10.94
C GLY A 146 12.84 11.14 11.22
N MET A 147 13.65 11.52 12.20
CA MET A 147 14.91 10.82 12.55
C MET A 147 15.84 10.67 11.32
N ASP A 148 15.93 11.72 10.48
CA ASP A 148 16.72 11.77 9.25
C ASP A 148 16.35 10.66 8.22
N ARG A 149 15.10 10.19 8.25
CA ARG A 149 14.61 9.14 7.35
C ARG A 149 13.33 9.57 6.65
N LEU A 150 13.29 9.39 5.33
CA LEU A 150 12.05 9.47 4.57
C LEU A 150 11.19 8.24 4.89
N SER A 151 9.94 8.49 5.23
CA SER A 151 9.01 7.45 5.64
C SER A 151 7.61 7.73 5.10
N ALA A 152 6.81 6.68 4.91
CA ALA A 152 5.47 6.82 4.37
C ALA A 152 4.47 5.90 5.06
N THR A 153 3.21 6.25 4.96
CA THR A 153 2.06 5.46 5.41
C THR A 153 1.01 5.42 4.30
N MET A 154 0.31 4.31 4.20
CA MET A 154 -0.79 4.13 3.25
C MET A 154 -2.10 4.57 3.89
N VAL A 155 -2.91 5.35 3.18
CA VAL A 155 -4.26 5.71 3.64
C VAL A 155 -5.20 4.54 3.37
N THR A 156 -6.07 4.25 4.33
CA THR A 156 -7.05 3.15 4.22
C THR A 156 -8.45 3.64 4.51
N THR A 157 -9.43 3.10 3.79
CA THR A 157 -10.86 3.36 3.93
C THR A 157 -11.61 2.11 4.38
N ALA A 158 -12.89 2.22 4.65
CA ALA A 158 -13.76 1.05 4.73
C ALA A 158 -13.74 0.28 3.40
N ALA A 159 -13.91 -1.02 3.45
CA ALA A 159 -14.12 -1.84 2.26
C ALA A 159 -15.51 -1.56 1.67
N THR A 160 -15.64 -1.72 0.36
CA THR A 160 -16.94 -1.79 -0.29
C THR A 160 -17.52 -3.21 -0.15
N GLU A 161 -18.82 -3.37 -0.39
CA GLU A 161 -19.50 -4.67 -0.27
C GLU A 161 -18.80 -5.78 -1.05
N GLU A 162 -18.24 -5.46 -2.22
CA GLU A 162 -17.58 -6.43 -3.09
C GLU A 162 -16.31 -7.04 -2.49
N MET A 163 -15.65 -6.33 -1.53
CA MET A 163 -14.39 -6.77 -0.91
C MET A 163 -14.50 -7.02 0.59
N GLU A 164 -15.66 -6.73 1.21
CA GLU A 164 -15.88 -6.91 2.66
C GLU A 164 -15.72 -8.37 3.09
N TRP A 165 -16.07 -9.32 2.20
CA TRP A 165 -15.89 -10.75 2.42
C TRP A 165 -14.43 -11.15 2.70
N LEU A 166 -13.46 -10.36 2.20
CA LEU A 166 -12.03 -10.60 2.41
C LEU A 166 -11.53 -9.84 3.64
N HIS A 167 -11.82 -8.54 3.69
CA HIS A 167 -11.45 -7.70 4.82
C HIS A 167 -12.27 -6.42 4.85
N HIS A 168 -12.65 -5.94 6.04
CA HIS A 168 -13.44 -4.72 6.24
C HIS A 168 -12.70 -3.40 5.94
N ARG A 169 -11.43 -3.44 5.56
CA ARG A 169 -10.60 -2.26 5.20
C ARG A 169 -9.85 -2.51 3.90
N LEU A 170 -9.71 -1.45 3.10
CA LEU A 170 -8.92 -1.41 1.87
C LEU A 170 -7.95 -0.22 1.89
N PRO A 171 -6.84 -0.26 1.14
CA PRO A 171 -6.13 0.96 0.76
C PRO A 171 -7.07 1.91 0.01
N LYS A 172 -6.92 3.22 0.20
CA LYS A 172 -7.52 4.20 -0.70
C LYS A 172 -6.74 4.14 -2.01
N PHE A 173 -7.31 3.54 -3.02
CA PHE A 173 -6.77 3.57 -4.37
C PHE A 173 -7.23 4.83 -5.09
N LEU A 174 -6.36 5.40 -5.90
CA LEU A 174 -6.59 6.58 -6.71
C LEU A 174 -6.76 6.17 -8.17
N THR A 175 -7.74 6.74 -8.83
CA THR A 175 -7.79 6.71 -10.31
C THR A 175 -6.78 7.70 -10.88
N SER A 176 -6.50 7.62 -12.19
CA SER A 176 -5.62 8.57 -12.88
C SER A 176 -6.05 10.02 -12.66
N GLU A 177 -7.37 10.27 -12.67
CA GLU A 177 -7.94 11.60 -12.46
C GLU A 177 -7.85 12.07 -11.00
N GLU A 178 -7.79 11.16 -10.04
CA GLU A 178 -7.68 11.47 -8.61
C GLU A 178 -6.22 11.74 -8.15
N ILE A 179 -5.21 11.31 -8.90
CA ILE A 179 -3.79 11.43 -8.51
C ILE A 179 -3.39 12.90 -8.34
N GLY A 180 -3.63 13.73 -9.36
CA GLY A 180 -3.31 15.16 -9.31
C GLY A 180 -4.02 15.89 -8.16
N PRO A 181 -5.35 15.82 -8.05
CA PRO A 181 -6.11 16.37 -6.93
C PRO A 181 -5.63 15.88 -5.55
N TRP A 182 -5.35 14.57 -5.41
CA TRP A 182 -4.78 14.03 -4.17
C TRP A 182 -3.45 14.70 -3.79
N LEU A 183 -2.52 14.79 -4.73
CA LEU A 183 -1.21 15.41 -4.51
C LEU A 183 -1.31 16.91 -4.25
N ALA A 184 -2.31 17.59 -4.83
CA ALA A 184 -2.63 19.00 -4.58
C ALA A 184 -3.30 19.25 -3.21
N GLY A 185 -3.67 18.22 -2.47
CA GLY A 185 -4.21 18.34 -1.11
C GLY A 185 -5.72 18.17 -1.02
N GLU A 186 -6.42 17.73 -2.06
CA GLU A 186 -7.85 17.44 -1.97
C GLU A 186 -8.14 16.26 -1.03
N GLU A 187 -9.25 16.36 -0.29
CA GLU A 187 -9.65 15.34 0.70
C GLU A 187 -10.41 14.18 0.06
N LEU A 188 -9.73 13.37 -0.75
CA LEU A 188 -10.29 12.19 -1.41
C LEU A 188 -10.27 10.98 -0.46
N LEU A 189 -11.14 10.99 0.56
CA LEU A 189 -11.16 9.99 1.64
C LEU A 189 -12.29 8.97 1.52
N GLU A 190 -13.15 9.09 0.52
CA GLU A 190 -14.20 8.11 0.26
C GLU A 190 -13.61 6.77 -0.20
N PRO A 191 -14.29 5.65 0.09
CA PRO A 191 -13.88 4.34 -0.40
C PRO A 191 -13.72 4.31 -1.91
N SER A 192 -12.66 3.66 -2.39
CA SER A 192 -12.42 3.51 -3.82
C SER A 192 -13.36 2.47 -4.42
N SER A 193 -13.75 2.68 -5.68
CA SER A 193 -14.37 1.59 -6.45
C SER A 193 -13.38 0.44 -6.61
N VAL A 194 -13.85 -0.77 -6.38
CA VAL A 194 -13.08 -2.01 -6.60
C VAL A 194 -13.65 -2.83 -7.76
N ARG A 195 -14.42 -2.18 -8.63
CA ARG A 195 -14.97 -2.83 -9.83
C ARG A 195 -13.83 -3.34 -10.71
N GLY A 196 -13.88 -4.62 -11.03
CA GLY A 196 -12.86 -5.29 -11.84
C GLY A 196 -11.62 -5.76 -11.05
N PHE A 197 -11.55 -5.52 -9.74
CA PHE A 197 -10.52 -6.14 -8.92
C PHE A 197 -10.70 -7.65 -8.90
N ALA A 198 -9.59 -8.38 -8.91
CA ALA A 198 -9.55 -9.83 -8.76
C ALA A 198 -8.86 -10.20 -7.45
N ALA A 199 -9.37 -11.22 -6.78
CA ALA A 199 -8.76 -11.78 -5.59
C ALA A 199 -8.64 -13.30 -5.76
N GLN A 200 -7.42 -13.83 -5.70
CA GLN A 200 -7.15 -15.26 -5.82
C GLN A 200 -6.41 -15.78 -4.59
N PRO A 201 -6.65 -17.04 -4.17
CA PRO A 201 -5.87 -17.66 -3.09
C PRO A 201 -4.38 -17.59 -3.42
N ALA A 202 -3.58 -17.14 -2.45
CA ALA A 202 -2.13 -17.07 -2.55
C ALA A 202 -1.45 -18.17 -1.71
N ASP A 203 -0.18 -18.45 -2.02
CA ASP A 203 0.62 -19.41 -1.27
C ASP A 203 0.76 -18.96 0.20
N PRO A 204 0.43 -19.80 1.20
CA PRO A 204 0.65 -19.52 2.61
C PRO A 204 2.10 -19.15 2.96
N ALA A 205 3.08 -19.50 2.13
CA ALA A 205 4.48 -19.13 2.27
C ALA A 205 4.68 -17.60 2.32
N VAL A 206 3.77 -16.80 1.73
CA VAL A 206 3.76 -15.33 1.83
C VAL A 206 3.67 -14.83 3.28
N GLY A 207 3.16 -15.65 4.20
CA GLY A 207 3.13 -15.33 5.64
C GLY A 207 4.51 -15.09 6.25
N ASN A 208 5.57 -15.69 5.70
CA ASN A 208 6.94 -15.44 6.11
C ASN A 208 7.56 -14.31 5.27
N VAL A 209 7.88 -13.19 5.90
CA VAL A 209 8.47 -12.00 5.24
C VAL A 209 9.84 -12.25 4.59
N ARG A 210 10.49 -13.38 4.86
CA ARG A 210 11.76 -13.76 4.23
C ARG A 210 11.56 -14.40 2.85
N ASN A 211 10.37 -14.87 2.57
CA ASN A 211 10.00 -15.39 1.27
C ASN A 211 9.66 -14.19 0.37
N ASP A 212 10.44 -13.97 -0.68
CA ASP A 212 10.29 -12.84 -1.59
C ASP A 212 10.75 -13.29 -2.99
N TYR A 213 9.86 -13.95 -3.71
CA TYR A 213 10.11 -14.52 -5.04
C TYR A 213 8.81 -14.52 -5.86
N ALA A 214 8.96 -14.57 -7.19
CA ALA A 214 7.86 -14.35 -8.13
C ALA A 214 6.70 -15.35 -7.98
N GLU A 215 7.00 -16.61 -7.68
CA GLU A 215 5.99 -17.67 -7.59
C GLU A 215 4.98 -17.48 -6.46
N LEU A 216 5.23 -16.55 -5.52
CA LEU A 216 4.26 -16.20 -4.47
C LEU A 216 2.95 -15.62 -5.00
N ILE A 217 2.98 -15.00 -6.21
CA ILE A 217 1.78 -14.42 -6.84
C ILE A 217 1.06 -15.41 -7.76
N ASP A 218 1.64 -16.59 -8.02
CA ASP A 218 1.04 -17.60 -8.87
C ASP A 218 -0.05 -18.38 -8.14
N ALA A 219 -1.27 -18.37 -8.70
CA ALA A 219 -2.38 -19.15 -8.16
C ALA A 219 -2.12 -20.68 -8.16
N SER A 220 -1.23 -21.16 -9.03
CA SER A 220 -0.87 -22.57 -9.17
C SER A 220 0.00 -23.12 -8.04
N SER A 221 0.67 -22.25 -7.26
CA SER A 221 1.48 -22.66 -6.11
C SER A 221 0.67 -22.92 -4.84
N ALA A 222 -0.62 -22.51 -4.80
CA ALA A 222 -1.52 -22.87 -3.72
C ALA A 222 -1.86 -24.37 -3.81
N THR A 223 -1.01 -25.21 -3.22
CA THR A 223 -1.29 -26.65 -3.09
C THR A 223 -2.50 -26.81 -2.19
N LEU A 224 -3.61 -27.24 -2.78
CA LEU A 224 -4.79 -27.67 -2.05
C LEU A 224 -4.42 -28.94 -1.27
N PHE A 225 -4.21 -28.81 0.04
CA PHE A 225 -4.15 -29.93 0.97
C PHE A 225 -5.48 -30.12 1.67
#